data_4e728555e6f7699e0b3ce6bdd4343f8d
#
_entry.id   4e728555e6f7699e0b3ce6bdd4343f8d
#
_cell.length_a   1.000
_cell.length_b   1.000
_cell.length_c   1.000
_cell.angle_alpha   90.00
_cell.angle_beta   90.00
_cell.angle_gamma   90.00
#
_symmetry.space_group_name_H-M   'P 1'
#
loop_
_entity.id
_entity.type
_entity.pdbx_description
1 polymer ?
#
loop_
_entity_poly.entity_id
_entity_poly.type
_entity_poly.pdbx_seq_one_letter_code
_entity_poly.pdbx_strand_id
1 'polypeptide(L)'
;MLVFPVRADAGARYVALTFDDGPSGRFTRRLLDGLQERDVKATFLLCGYRIEDYPAEAKRIAAEGHEIGIHGYSHDSMSTMTEAQVMTEIKKTAALLPGSAAFLRPPGGKYNDATCAAAQKAGLAILSWSLDPKDWACDDAATIVKRVVEQVKDGDVILLHDMSDSSVTAALRIVDQLEARGFRFVTVSELAEIKGRKLEPGKIYTKFP
;
A
#
# COMPACT_ATOMS: atom_id res chain seq x y z
N MET A 1 -22.14 -0.67 6.33
CA MET A 1 -21.23 -1.27 7.33
C MET A 1 -20.79 -0.14 8.26
N LEU A 2 -21.10 -0.19 9.56
CA LEU A 2 -20.65 0.82 10.51
C LEU A 2 -19.13 0.64 10.69
N VAL A 3 -18.36 1.60 10.18
CA VAL A 3 -16.93 1.68 10.46
C VAL A 3 -16.81 2.25 11.88
N PHE A 4 -16.46 1.43 12.84
CA PHE A 4 -16.11 1.92 14.16
C PHE A 4 -14.74 2.62 14.06
N PRO A 5 -14.58 3.81 14.66
CA PRO A 5 -13.28 4.47 14.65
C PRO A 5 -12.24 3.57 15.33
N VAL A 6 -11.11 3.38 14.68
CA VAL A 6 -9.96 2.67 15.27
C VAL A 6 -9.50 3.49 16.47
N ARG A 7 -9.74 2.98 17.70
CA ARG A 7 -9.23 3.63 18.90
C ARG A 7 -7.74 3.37 19.02
N ALA A 8 -6.97 4.45 19.05
CA ALA A 8 -5.55 4.36 19.37
C ALA A 8 -5.36 3.87 20.80
N ASP A 9 -4.61 2.78 20.96
CA ASP A 9 -4.17 2.33 22.29
C ASP A 9 -3.09 3.29 22.80
N ALA A 10 -3.21 3.74 24.04
CA ALA A 10 -2.25 4.68 24.63
C ALA A 10 -0.84 4.05 24.68
N GLY A 11 0.11 4.68 23.98
CA GLY A 11 1.50 4.25 23.92
C GLY A 11 1.81 3.18 22.84
N ALA A 12 0.84 2.71 22.07
CA ALA A 12 1.10 1.85 20.93
C ALA A 12 1.73 2.61 19.77
N ARG A 13 2.63 1.96 19.04
CA ARG A 13 3.23 2.46 17.81
C ARG A 13 2.53 1.83 16.61
N TYR A 14 2.15 2.66 15.65
CA TYR A 14 1.38 2.23 14.48
C TYR A 14 2.20 2.39 13.20
N VAL A 15 2.11 1.43 12.31
CA VAL A 15 2.75 1.45 10.97
C VAL A 15 1.80 0.89 9.94
N ALA A 16 1.98 1.30 8.68
CA ALA A 16 1.26 0.73 7.55
C ALA A 16 2.22 -0.07 6.66
N LEU A 17 1.89 -1.36 6.42
CA LEU A 17 2.48 -2.12 5.35
C LEU A 17 1.76 -1.81 4.04
N THR A 18 2.52 -1.52 2.99
CA THR A 18 1.96 -1.27 1.67
C THR A 18 2.64 -2.16 0.64
N PHE A 19 1.85 -2.70 -0.30
CA PHE A 19 2.31 -3.62 -1.32
C PHE A 19 1.97 -3.06 -2.70
N ASP A 20 3.00 -2.85 -3.54
CA ASP A 20 2.88 -2.32 -4.88
C ASP A 20 2.92 -3.44 -5.94
N ASP A 21 2.51 -3.11 -7.16
CA ASP A 21 2.58 -3.92 -8.39
C ASP A 21 1.63 -5.12 -8.48
N GLY A 22 0.95 -5.47 -7.41
CA GLY A 22 0.01 -6.59 -7.38
C GLY A 22 -1.31 -6.36 -8.14
N PRO A 23 -2.18 -7.38 -8.13
CA PRO A 23 -1.98 -8.71 -7.56
C PRO A 23 -1.09 -9.62 -8.41
N SER A 24 -0.48 -10.65 -7.82
CA SER A 24 0.47 -11.55 -8.49
C SER A 24 0.19 -13.06 -8.28
N GLY A 25 -1.05 -13.46 -8.34
CA GLY A 25 -1.43 -14.88 -8.26
C GLY A 25 -0.94 -15.54 -6.97
N ARG A 26 -0.03 -16.51 -7.08
CA ARG A 26 0.41 -17.32 -5.92
C ARG A 26 1.04 -16.51 -4.78
N PHE A 27 1.74 -15.44 -5.10
CA PHE A 27 2.43 -14.64 -4.08
C PHE A 27 1.44 -13.81 -3.28
N THR A 28 0.48 -13.16 -3.95
CA THR A 28 -0.62 -12.44 -3.27
C THR A 28 -1.44 -13.40 -2.41
N ARG A 29 -1.79 -14.60 -2.91
CA ARG A 29 -2.53 -15.60 -2.10
C ARG A 29 -1.77 -15.98 -0.83
N ARG A 30 -0.47 -16.31 -0.95
CA ARG A 30 0.37 -16.66 0.19
C ARG A 30 0.51 -15.52 1.19
N LEU A 31 0.63 -14.28 0.70
CA LEU A 31 0.66 -13.09 1.56
C LEU A 31 -0.64 -12.92 2.33
N LEU A 32 -1.78 -13.03 1.65
CA LEU A 32 -3.09 -12.89 2.26
C LEU A 32 -3.34 -13.96 3.33
N ASP A 33 -3.01 -15.24 3.04
CA ASP A 33 -3.08 -16.32 4.02
C ASP A 33 -2.27 -15.97 5.28
N GLY A 34 -1.03 -15.53 5.12
CA GLY A 34 -0.16 -15.18 6.23
C GLY A 34 -0.57 -13.92 7.01
N LEU A 35 -1.16 -12.91 6.34
CA LEU A 35 -1.71 -11.73 7.01
C LEU A 35 -2.98 -12.08 7.79
N GLN A 36 -3.83 -12.96 7.23
CA GLN A 36 -5.03 -13.44 7.90
C GLN A 36 -4.71 -14.23 9.18
N GLU A 37 -3.70 -15.11 9.14
CA GLU A 37 -3.22 -15.86 10.32
C GLU A 37 -2.77 -14.96 11.47
N ARG A 38 -2.35 -13.72 11.16
CA ARG A 38 -1.84 -12.71 12.11
C ARG A 38 -2.86 -11.63 12.45
N ASP A 39 -4.06 -11.71 11.87
CA ASP A 39 -5.10 -10.67 11.99
C ASP A 39 -4.60 -9.25 11.61
N VAL A 40 -3.74 -9.16 10.60
CA VAL A 40 -3.13 -7.91 10.13
C VAL A 40 -3.78 -7.43 8.84
N LYS A 41 -4.11 -6.13 8.79
CA LYS A 41 -4.56 -5.45 7.58
C LYS A 41 -3.42 -4.62 6.97
N ALA A 42 -3.44 -4.50 5.65
CA ALA A 42 -2.44 -3.78 4.87
C ALA A 42 -3.11 -2.97 3.76
N THR A 43 -2.33 -2.14 3.06
CA THR A 43 -2.80 -1.37 1.91
C THR A 43 -2.10 -1.88 0.65
N PHE A 44 -2.88 -2.23 -0.37
CA PHE A 44 -2.41 -2.75 -1.65
C PHE A 44 -2.59 -1.70 -2.75
N LEU A 45 -1.52 -1.30 -3.42
CA LEU A 45 -1.53 -0.37 -4.54
C LEU A 45 -1.50 -1.19 -5.84
N LEU A 46 -2.68 -1.39 -6.44
CA LEU A 46 -2.86 -2.35 -7.52
C LEU A 46 -2.66 -1.71 -8.90
N CYS A 47 -2.00 -2.46 -9.80
CA CYS A 47 -1.94 -2.14 -11.23
C CYS A 47 -3.16 -2.67 -11.97
N GLY A 48 -3.75 -1.88 -12.87
CA GLY A 48 -4.97 -2.26 -13.58
C GLY A 48 -4.80 -3.53 -14.41
N TYR A 49 -3.73 -3.66 -15.19
CA TYR A 49 -3.46 -4.86 -15.97
C TYR A 49 -3.31 -6.12 -15.12
N ARG A 50 -2.81 -5.98 -13.89
CA ARG A 50 -2.68 -7.11 -12.95
C ARG A 50 -4.03 -7.53 -12.38
N ILE A 51 -4.95 -6.58 -12.18
CA ILE A 51 -6.32 -6.90 -11.76
C ILE A 51 -7.03 -7.72 -12.83
N GLU A 52 -6.80 -7.40 -14.11
CA GLU A 52 -7.35 -8.20 -15.22
C GLU A 52 -6.79 -9.64 -15.24
N ASP A 53 -5.48 -9.79 -14.99
CA ASP A 53 -4.82 -11.10 -14.93
C ASP A 53 -5.26 -11.92 -13.70
N TYR A 54 -5.50 -11.27 -12.56
CA TYR A 54 -5.75 -11.89 -11.26
C TYR A 54 -6.96 -11.30 -10.52
N PRO A 55 -8.16 -11.31 -11.14
CA PRO A 55 -9.35 -10.67 -10.57
C PRO A 55 -9.85 -11.33 -9.28
N ALA A 56 -9.54 -12.61 -9.07
CA ALA A 56 -9.91 -13.33 -7.85
C ALA A 56 -9.12 -12.83 -6.64
N GLU A 57 -7.82 -12.60 -6.82
CA GLU A 57 -6.94 -12.07 -5.79
C GLU A 57 -7.30 -10.62 -5.43
N ALA A 58 -7.61 -9.78 -6.43
CA ALA A 58 -8.08 -8.41 -6.18
C ALA A 58 -9.37 -8.39 -5.35
N LYS A 59 -10.34 -9.27 -5.66
CA LYS A 59 -11.57 -9.42 -4.88
C LYS A 59 -11.29 -9.92 -3.47
N ARG A 60 -10.35 -10.86 -3.31
CA ARG A 60 -9.96 -11.40 -2.02
C ARG A 60 -9.32 -10.33 -1.13
N ILE A 61 -8.42 -9.49 -1.66
CA ILE A 61 -7.82 -8.35 -0.94
C ILE A 61 -8.93 -7.48 -0.30
N ALA A 62 -9.95 -7.11 -1.09
CA ALA A 62 -11.06 -6.31 -0.58
C ALA A 62 -11.93 -7.05 0.43
N ALA A 63 -12.25 -8.33 0.16
CA ALA A 63 -13.12 -9.15 1.00
C ALA A 63 -12.52 -9.43 2.38
N GLU A 64 -11.20 -9.50 2.48
CA GLU A 64 -10.46 -9.68 3.73
C GLU A 64 -10.25 -8.36 4.48
N GLY A 65 -10.75 -7.23 3.96
CA GLY A 65 -10.72 -5.92 4.63
C GLY A 65 -9.41 -5.18 4.51
N HIS A 66 -8.56 -5.54 3.56
CA HIS A 66 -7.39 -4.74 3.21
C HIS A 66 -7.81 -3.49 2.43
N GLU A 67 -7.04 -2.41 2.56
CA GLU A 67 -7.25 -1.20 1.80
C GLU A 67 -6.65 -1.35 0.39
N ILE A 68 -7.35 -0.78 -0.60
CA ILE A 68 -6.88 -0.78 -1.99
C ILE A 68 -6.65 0.65 -2.46
N GLY A 69 -5.51 0.88 -3.11
CA GLY A 69 -5.18 2.07 -3.85
C GLY A 69 -4.84 1.76 -5.31
N ILE A 70 -4.57 2.79 -6.08
CA ILE A 70 -4.25 2.74 -7.51
C ILE A 70 -2.75 2.91 -7.72
N HIS A 71 -2.13 1.99 -8.51
CA HIS A 71 -0.73 2.07 -8.93
C HIS A 71 -0.56 2.30 -10.44
N GLY A 72 -1.53 2.97 -11.08
CA GLY A 72 -1.66 3.07 -12.53
C GLY A 72 -2.29 1.84 -13.15
N TYR A 73 -2.55 1.89 -14.46
CA TYR A 73 -3.02 0.73 -15.20
C TYR A 73 -1.85 -0.07 -15.77
N SER A 74 -0.92 0.61 -16.47
CA SER A 74 0.20 0.01 -17.21
C SER A 74 1.49 -0.11 -16.40
N HIS A 75 1.58 0.50 -15.22
CA HIS A 75 2.81 0.70 -14.45
C HIS A 75 3.85 1.62 -15.14
N ASP A 76 3.41 2.46 -16.08
CA ASP A 76 4.29 3.46 -16.70
C ASP A 76 4.57 4.64 -15.78
N SER A 77 5.77 5.25 -15.92
CA SER A 77 6.15 6.41 -15.11
C SER A 77 5.24 7.61 -15.38
N MET A 78 4.58 8.12 -14.33
CA MET A 78 3.68 9.27 -14.43
C MET A 78 4.41 10.61 -14.49
N SER A 79 5.74 10.65 -14.28
CA SER A 79 6.52 11.90 -14.26
C SER A 79 6.61 12.63 -15.61
N THR A 80 6.30 11.94 -16.70
CA THR A 80 6.29 12.50 -18.07
C THR A 80 4.90 12.54 -18.69
N MET A 81 3.88 12.08 -17.98
CA MET A 81 2.51 12.06 -18.45
C MET A 81 1.85 13.43 -18.31
N THR A 82 0.95 13.73 -19.25
CA THR A 82 -0.01 14.82 -19.11
C THR A 82 -1.11 14.46 -18.12
N GLU A 83 -1.83 15.44 -17.60
CA GLU A 83 -2.97 15.23 -16.71
C GLU A 83 -4.03 14.26 -17.29
N ALA A 84 -4.32 14.41 -18.61
CA ALA A 84 -5.28 13.54 -19.28
C ALA A 84 -4.81 12.08 -19.36
N GLN A 85 -3.51 11.85 -19.56
CA GLN A 85 -2.92 10.51 -19.54
C GLN A 85 -2.98 9.89 -18.15
N VAL A 86 -2.58 10.63 -17.10
CA VAL A 86 -2.69 10.16 -15.71
C VAL A 86 -4.15 9.86 -15.34
N MET A 87 -5.09 10.73 -15.73
CA MET A 87 -6.52 10.50 -15.51
C MET A 87 -7.01 9.23 -16.22
N THR A 88 -6.47 8.91 -17.39
CA THR A 88 -6.78 7.68 -18.11
C THR A 88 -6.31 6.44 -17.33
N GLU A 89 -5.07 6.46 -16.82
CA GLU A 89 -4.51 5.41 -15.97
C GLU A 89 -5.38 5.19 -14.72
N ILE A 90 -5.73 6.28 -14.02
CA ILE A 90 -6.59 6.23 -12.84
C ILE A 90 -7.96 5.61 -13.17
N LYS A 91 -8.65 6.12 -14.20
CA LYS A 91 -10.00 5.67 -14.54
C LYS A 91 -10.05 4.21 -14.99
N LYS A 92 -9.08 3.78 -15.80
CA LYS A 92 -8.99 2.38 -16.24
C LYS A 92 -8.83 1.44 -15.05
N THR A 93 -7.94 1.76 -14.11
CA THR A 93 -7.73 0.94 -12.92
C THR A 93 -8.93 0.99 -12.00
N ALA A 94 -9.48 2.18 -11.73
CA ALA A 94 -10.64 2.34 -10.85
C ALA A 94 -11.87 1.53 -11.32
N ALA A 95 -12.06 1.38 -12.64
CA ALA A 95 -13.16 0.58 -13.20
C ALA A 95 -13.02 -0.93 -12.92
N LEU A 96 -11.83 -1.42 -12.57
CA LEU A 96 -11.53 -2.82 -12.29
C LEU A 96 -11.50 -3.12 -10.79
N LEU A 97 -11.42 -2.09 -9.94
CA LEU A 97 -11.32 -2.27 -8.49
C LEU A 97 -12.60 -2.88 -7.92
N PRO A 98 -12.48 -3.80 -6.95
CA PRO A 98 -13.64 -4.36 -6.23
C PRO A 98 -14.27 -3.40 -5.22
N GLY A 99 -13.79 -2.16 -5.13
CA GLY A 99 -14.26 -1.12 -4.22
C GLY A 99 -13.67 0.25 -4.59
N SER A 100 -13.81 1.23 -3.69
CA SER A 100 -13.23 2.57 -3.87
C SER A 100 -11.76 2.60 -3.45
N ALA A 101 -10.97 3.47 -4.10
CA ALA A 101 -9.61 3.80 -3.69
C ALA A 101 -9.56 5.18 -3.03
N ALA A 102 -8.70 5.33 -2.02
CA ALA A 102 -8.37 6.62 -1.40
C ALA A 102 -7.04 7.20 -1.92
N PHE A 103 -6.19 6.35 -2.49
CA PHE A 103 -4.82 6.69 -2.85
C PHE A 103 -4.48 6.40 -4.31
N LEU A 104 -3.66 7.29 -4.88
CA LEU A 104 -2.81 7.03 -6.04
C LEU A 104 -1.37 6.94 -5.54
N ARG A 105 -0.66 5.86 -5.85
CA ARG A 105 0.81 5.81 -5.76
C ARG A 105 1.36 5.76 -7.18
N PRO A 106 2.06 6.81 -7.64
CA PRO A 106 2.69 6.77 -8.95
C PRO A 106 3.79 5.72 -9.02
N PRO A 107 3.90 4.94 -10.12
CA PRO A 107 4.95 3.94 -10.31
C PRO A 107 6.36 4.48 -10.06
N GLY A 108 7.13 3.74 -9.23
CA GLY A 108 8.46 4.14 -8.80
C GLY A 108 8.51 5.45 -8.00
N GLY A 109 7.37 5.92 -7.46
CA GLY A 109 7.26 7.19 -6.73
C GLY A 109 7.49 8.43 -7.59
N LYS A 110 7.44 8.32 -8.93
CA LYS A 110 7.75 9.41 -9.87
C LYS A 110 6.49 10.12 -10.33
N TYR A 111 6.38 11.40 -10.03
CA TYR A 111 5.23 12.25 -10.37
C TYR A 111 5.68 13.65 -10.84
N ASN A 112 4.73 14.40 -11.37
CA ASN A 112 4.85 15.82 -11.74
C ASN A 112 3.57 16.57 -11.32
N ASP A 113 3.48 17.87 -11.61
CA ASP A 113 2.30 18.68 -11.28
C ASP A 113 1.01 18.17 -11.94
N ALA A 114 1.12 17.61 -13.15
CA ALA A 114 -0.02 17.02 -13.84
C ALA A 114 -0.54 15.76 -13.12
N THR A 115 0.35 14.98 -12.50
CA THR A 115 -0.03 13.84 -11.65
C THR A 115 -0.81 14.31 -10.42
N CYS A 116 -0.34 15.37 -9.76
CA CYS A 116 -1.01 15.95 -8.59
C CYS A 116 -2.40 16.50 -8.96
N ALA A 117 -2.51 17.21 -10.08
CA ALA A 117 -3.77 17.76 -10.59
C ALA A 117 -4.78 16.64 -10.93
N ALA A 118 -4.34 15.57 -11.61
CA ALA A 118 -5.18 14.43 -11.94
C ALA A 118 -5.68 13.71 -10.66
N ALA A 119 -4.78 13.45 -9.69
CA ALA A 119 -5.14 12.85 -8.42
C ALA A 119 -6.17 13.72 -7.66
N GLN A 120 -5.97 15.05 -7.61
CA GLN A 120 -6.90 15.98 -6.99
C GLN A 120 -8.29 15.90 -7.62
N LYS A 121 -8.37 15.91 -8.95
CA LYS A 121 -9.64 15.80 -9.69
C LYS A 121 -10.33 14.45 -9.52
N ALA A 122 -9.53 13.40 -9.31
CA ALA A 122 -10.04 12.05 -9.05
C ALA A 122 -10.45 11.83 -7.58
N GLY A 123 -10.21 12.80 -6.69
CA GLY A 123 -10.49 12.66 -5.26
C GLY A 123 -9.49 11.80 -4.49
N LEU A 124 -8.30 11.56 -5.06
CA LEU A 124 -7.27 10.68 -4.51
C LEU A 124 -6.14 11.47 -3.84
N ALA A 125 -5.71 11.05 -2.66
CA ALA A 125 -4.43 11.49 -2.09
C ALA A 125 -3.28 10.75 -2.77
N ILE A 126 -2.09 11.38 -2.85
CA ILE A 126 -0.90 10.71 -3.38
C ILE A 126 -0.16 10.08 -2.21
N LEU A 127 0.07 8.77 -2.30
CA LEU A 127 0.79 8.01 -1.30
C LEU A 127 2.20 7.70 -1.79
N SER A 128 3.20 8.08 -1.01
CA SER A 128 4.57 7.61 -1.14
C SER A 128 4.91 6.69 0.05
N TRP A 129 6.16 6.62 0.44
CA TRP A 129 6.64 5.81 1.57
C TRP A 129 7.72 6.55 2.35
N SER A 130 7.94 6.13 3.58
CA SER A 130 9.03 6.62 4.43
C SER A 130 10.14 5.59 4.62
N LEU A 131 9.86 4.32 4.33
CA LEU A 131 10.83 3.24 4.44
C LEU A 131 10.72 2.29 3.24
N ASP A 132 11.82 2.16 2.49
CA ASP A 132 11.99 1.25 1.36
C ASP A 132 13.15 0.27 1.63
N PRO A 133 12.87 -1.00 1.94
CA PRO A 133 13.90 -2.01 2.14
C PRO A 133 14.51 -2.52 0.83
N LYS A 134 14.01 -2.08 -0.32
CA LYS A 134 14.43 -2.53 -1.66
C LYS A 134 14.27 -4.05 -1.82
N ASP A 135 13.11 -4.56 -1.43
CA ASP A 135 12.76 -5.98 -1.56
C ASP A 135 12.73 -6.45 -3.02
N TRP A 136 12.35 -5.55 -3.94
CA TRP A 136 12.36 -5.76 -5.39
C TRP A 136 13.76 -6.02 -5.98
N ALA A 137 14.83 -5.67 -5.26
CA ALA A 137 16.23 -5.85 -5.65
C ALA A 137 16.99 -6.78 -4.67
N CYS A 138 16.29 -7.59 -3.88
CA CYS A 138 16.90 -8.43 -2.85
C CYS A 138 16.18 -9.77 -2.71
N ASP A 139 16.89 -10.86 -2.98
CA ASP A 139 16.35 -12.22 -2.88
C ASP A 139 16.51 -12.85 -1.47
N ASP A 140 17.17 -12.13 -0.54
CA ASP A 140 17.35 -12.58 0.84
C ASP A 140 16.35 -11.91 1.78
N ALA A 141 15.34 -12.69 2.19
CA ALA A 141 14.31 -12.25 3.10
C ALA A 141 14.87 -11.74 4.45
N ALA A 142 15.97 -12.32 4.95
CA ALA A 142 16.56 -11.90 6.22
C ALA A 142 17.15 -10.46 6.13
N THR A 143 17.78 -10.16 5.01
CA THR A 143 18.30 -8.81 4.73
C THR A 143 17.16 -7.79 4.60
N ILE A 144 16.06 -8.13 3.92
CA ILE A 144 14.87 -7.27 3.81
C ILE A 144 14.30 -6.99 5.21
N VAL A 145 14.08 -8.02 6.00
CA VAL A 145 13.58 -7.90 7.40
C VAL A 145 14.49 -6.98 8.21
N LYS A 146 15.80 -7.21 8.19
CA LYS A 146 16.78 -6.41 8.93
C LYS A 146 16.67 -4.92 8.59
N ARG A 147 16.61 -4.58 7.28
CA ARG A 147 16.49 -3.19 6.81
C ARG A 147 15.25 -2.49 7.35
N VAL A 148 14.12 -3.20 7.49
CA VAL A 148 12.89 -2.61 8.06
C VAL A 148 13.00 -2.52 9.58
N VAL A 149 13.29 -3.62 10.27
CA VAL A 149 13.22 -3.73 11.73
C VAL A 149 14.20 -2.79 12.45
N GLU A 150 15.36 -2.50 11.83
CA GLU A 150 16.36 -1.57 12.39
C GLU A 150 15.99 -0.08 12.21
N GLN A 151 15.13 0.27 11.28
CA GLN A 151 14.87 1.67 10.90
C GLN A 151 13.46 2.14 11.21
N VAL A 152 12.48 1.23 11.30
CA VAL A 152 11.07 1.55 11.42
C VAL A 152 10.76 2.40 12.64
N LYS A 153 9.88 3.38 12.45
CA LYS A 153 9.37 4.31 13.48
C LYS A 153 7.86 4.33 13.46
N ASP A 154 7.28 4.83 14.54
CA ASP A 154 5.85 5.09 14.63
C ASP A 154 5.40 6.06 13.53
N GLY A 155 4.32 5.71 12.84
CA GLY A 155 3.77 6.48 11.73
C GLY A 155 4.39 6.22 10.36
N ASP A 156 5.33 5.27 10.25
CA ASP A 156 5.94 4.94 8.95
C ASP A 156 4.98 4.22 8.02
N VAL A 157 5.15 4.51 6.73
CA VAL A 157 4.58 3.79 5.59
C VAL A 157 5.70 2.97 4.95
N ILE A 158 5.59 1.65 5.01
CA ILE A 158 6.61 0.71 4.56
C ILE A 158 6.25 0.21 3.16
N LEU A 159 7.15 0.40 2.20
CA LEU A 159 7.02 -0.11 0.84
C LEU A 159 7.52 -1.55 0.76
N LEU A 160 6.71 -2.43 0.20
CA LEU A 160 7.03 -3.80 -0.18
C LEU A 160 6.32 -4.15 -1.49
N HIS A 161 6.58 -5.36 -2.01
CA HIS A 161 5.92 -5.90 -3.20
C HIS A 161 5.49 -7.34 -2.95
N ASP A 162 4.34 -7.75 -3.48
CA ASP A 162 3.86 -9.13 -3.39
C ASP A 162 4.20 -9.95 -4.66
N MET A 163 5.44 -9.79 -5.15
CA MET A 163 5.89 -10.28 -6.45
C MET A 163 6.93 -11.41 -6.38
N SER A 164 7.44 -11.73 -5.18
CA SER A 164 8.46 -12.76 -4.99
C SER A 164 8.30 -13.52 -3.68
N ASP A 165 8.91 -14.73 -3.60
CA ASP A 165 8.92 -15.52 -2.36
C ASP A 165 9.70 -14.83 -1.24
N SER A 166 10.80 -14.14 -1.58
CA SER A 166 11.62 -13.39 -0.61
C SER A 166 10.84 -12.23 -0.01
N SER A 167 10.15 -11.42 -0.83
CA SER A 167 9.34 -10.28 -0.38
C SER A 167 8.21 -10.73 0.53
N VAL A 168 7.43 -11.76 0.14
CA VAL A 168 6.33 -12.28 0.96
C VAL A 168 6.84 -12.89 2.26
N THR A 169 7.93 -13.66 2.22
CA THR A 169 8.55 -14.22 3.42
C THR A 169 9.04 -13.10 4.35
N ALA A 170 9.66 -12.06 3.80
CA ALA A 170 10.11 -10.92 4.58
C ALA A 170 8.94 -10.17 5.20
N ALA A 171 7.88 -9.89 4.44
CA ALA A 171 6.68 -9.18 4.93
C ALA A 171 6.09 -9.86 6.17
N LEU A 172 5.88 -11.19 6.12
CA LEU A 172 5.32 -11.94 7.25
C LEU A 172 6.26 -11.96 8.47
N ARG A 173 7.58 -12.09 8.26
CA ARG A 173 8.57 -12.00 9.35
C ARG A 173 8.68 -10.59 9.93
N ILE A 174 8.50 -9.55 9.12
CA ILE A 174 8.44 -8.15 9.59
C ILE A 174 7.25 -7.98 10.53
N VAL A 175 6.08 -8.52 10.16
CA VAL A 175 4.90 -8.49 11.04
C VAL A 175 5.24 -9.14 12.38
N ASP A 176 5.71 -10.38 12.38
CA ASP A 176 6.02 -11.12 13.61
C ASP A 176 6.99 -10.35 14.53
N GLN A 177 8.08 -9.80 13.94
CA GLN A 177 9.11 -9.11 14.72
C GLN A 177 8.66 -7.73 15.23
N LEU A 178 7.87 -7.00 14.47
CA LEU A 178 7.40 -5.68 14.88
C LEU A 178 6.27 -5.76 15.90
N GLU A 179 5.37 -6.74 15.78
CA GLU A 179 4.36 -7.01 16.82
C GLU A 179 5.02 -7.38 18.16
N ALA A 180 6.04 -8.23 18.14
CA ALA A 180 6.83 -8.57 19.33
C ALA A 180 7.52 -7.34 19.95
N ARG A 181 7.74 -6.26 19.17
CA ARG A 181 8.30 -4.97 19.62
C ARG A 181 7.23 -3.94 19.99
N GLY A 182 5.95 -4.32 19.97
CA GLY A 182 4.82 -3.46 20.35
C GLY A 182 4.34 -2.51 19.26
N PHE A 183 4.64 -2.79 17.99
CA PHE A 183 3.98 -2.12 16.87
C PHE A 183 2.62 -2.74 16.59
N ARG A 184 1.72 -1.94 16.01
CA ARG A 184 0.43 -2.36 15.47
C ARG A 184 0.38 -2.03 13.99
N PHE A 185 -0.14 -2.96 13.20
CA PHE A 185 -0.33 -2.78 11.77
C PHE A 185 -1.75 -2.32 11.48
N VAL A 186 -1.86 -1.30 10.65
CA VAL A 186 -3.15 -0.70 10.23
C VAL A 186 -3.05 -0.33 8.75
N THR A 187 -4.19 -0.11 8.11
CA THR A 187 -4.21 0.47 6.76
C THR A 187 -3.72 1.92 6.78
N VAL A 188 -3.37 2.46 5.62
CA VAL A 188 -2.88 3.86 5.55
C VAL A 188 -3.96 4.85 5.96
N SER A 189 -5.22 4.61 5.59
CA SER A 189 -6.33 5.48 6.02
C SER A 189 -6.53 5.44 7.53
N GLU A 190 -6.47 4.26 8.15
CA GLU A 190 -6.53 4.10 9.60
C GLU A 190 -5.34 4.76 10.29
N LEU A 191 -4.13 4.63 9.73
CA LEU A 191 -2.94 5.28 10.26
C LEU A 191 -3.10 6.82 10.25
N ALA A 192 -3.60 7.38 9.14
CA ALA A 192 -3.87 8.80 9.05
C ALA A 192 -4.90 9.26 10.10
N GLU A 193 -6.00 8.49 10.29
CA GLU A 193 -7.04 8.78 11.29
C GLU A 193 -6.46 8.73 12.73
N ILE A 194 -5.72 7.67 13.09
CA ILE A 194 -5.08 7.52 14.40
C ILE A 194 -4.15 8.70 14.70
N LYS A 195 -3.46 9.22 13.68
CA LYS A 195 -2.54 10.35 13.79
C LYS A 195 -3.24 11.72 13.63
N GLY A 196 -4.57 11.75 13.58
CA GLY A 196 -5.36 12.98 13.45
C GLY A 196 -5.10 13.74 12.15
N ARG A 197 -4.73 13.04 11.08
CA ARG A 197 -4.44 13.61 9.77
C ARG A 197 -5.60 13.41 8.81
N LYS A 198 -6.10 14.51 8.25
CA LYS A 198 -7.06 14.46 7.16
C LYS A 198 -6.32 14.30 5.84
N LEU A 199 -6.70 13.28 5.07
CA LEU A 199 -6.20 13.07 3.72
C LEU A 199 -6.87 14.06 2.76
N GLU A 200 -6.06 14.78 1.99
CA GLU A 200 -6.54 15.78 1.03
C GLU A 200 -6.16 15.31 -0.40
N PRO A 201 -7.12 15.32 -1.34
CA PRO A 201 -6.85 14.95 -2.72
C PRO A 201 -5.73 15.78 -3.35
N GLY A 202 -4.85 15.12 -4.12
CA GLY A 202 -3.71 15.74 -4.77
C GLY A 202 -2.51 16.04 -3.87
N LYS A 203 -2.65 15.95 -2.54
CA LYS A 203 -1.53 16.10 -1.60
C LYS A 203 -0.75 14.80 -1.43
N ILE A 204 0.55 14.93 -1.17
CA ILE A 204 1.50 13.83 -1.05
C ILE A 204 1.73 13.51 0.43
N TYR A 205 1.64 12.22 0.75
CA TYR A 205 1.88 11.68 2.07
C TYR A 205 2.97 10.61 2.02
N THR A 206 3.97 10.72 2.88
CA THR A 206 5.08 9.76 2.98
C THR A 206 5.06 9.00 4.31
N LYS A 207 4.54 9.62 5.34
CA LYS A 207 4.41 9.10 6.71
C LYS A 207 3.39 9.91 7.51
N PHE A 208 3.01 9.41 8.67
CA PHE A 208 2.05 10.02 9.58
C PHE A 208 2.63 10.10 11.02
N PRO A 209 3.46 11.11 11.29
CA PRO A 209 4.08 11.29 12.60
C PRO A 209 3.08 11.70 13.69
#